data_d850cc71d1c173aa9617483a1f058392
#
_entry.id   d850cc71d1c173aa9617483a1f058392
#
_cell.length_a   1.000
_cell.length_b   1.000
_cell.length_c   1.000
_cell.angle_alpha   90.00
_cell.angle_beta   90.00
_cell.angle_gamma   90.00
#
_symmetry.space_group_name_H-M   'P 1'
#
loop_
_entity.id
_entity.type
_entity.pdbx_description
1 polymer ?
#
loop_
_entity_poly.entity_id
_entity_poly.type
_entity_poly.pdbx_seq_one_letter_code
_entity_poly.pdbx_strand_id
1 'polypeptide(L)'
;MGTALPGDYDSDPGRFSANQEATRRFAALDDVHPGVARRLAAEGCRTVIDIGGGNGTLAVCLAAEGVAAVGADTARHLASAPRPAVLADARRLPFPDGTFDGAAALWMLYHLADPVTALREARRVLRPGGLLAVSTSGRFNDPELASVLPGWGRPSSFDAENAPDQLARVFEHVEIQRWDRPAVHLPDRAALTLYLRGRGLSGHDAPLAARRLPTPLTVTKRGMTAWARRN
;
A
#
# COMPACT_ATOMS: atom_id res chain seq x y z
N MET A 1 5.68 -21.94 -9.72
CA MET A 1 4.54 -21.13 -10.20
C MET A 1 4.91 -19.70 -9.98
N GLY A 2 5.07 -18.90 -11.05
CA GLY A 2 5.41 -17.48 -10.95
C GLY A 2 4.28 -16.71 -10.25
N THR A 3 4.63 -15.88 -9.27
CA THR A 3 3.71 -14.91 -8.67
C THR A 3 3.32 -13.91 -9.75
N ALA A 4 2.02 -13.78 -10.04
CA ALA A 4 1.55 -12.75 -10.96
C ALA A 4 1.72 -11.39 -10.29
N LEU A 5 2.57 -10.54 -10.85
CA LEU A 5 2.62 -9.12 -10.44
C LEU A 5 1.27 -8.47 -10.79
N PRO A 6 0.70 -7.65 -9.91
CA PRO A 6 -0.43 -6.81 -10.28
C PRO A 6 -0.03 -5.95 -11.49
N GLY A 7 -0.95 -5.76 -12.44
CA GLY A 7 -0.69 -4.86 -13.57
C GLY A 7 -0.21 -3.49 -13.07
N ASP A 8 0.81 -2.96 -13.71
CA ASP A 8 1.37 -1.65 -13.39
C ASP A 8 0.31 -0.57 -13.61
N TYR A 9 0.25 0.40 -12.70
CA TYR A 9 -0.64 1.56 -12.85
C TYR A 9 -0.26 2.43 -14.05
N ASP A 10 0.99 2.38 -14.52
CA ASP A 10 1.42 3.08 -15.73
C ASP A 10 0.82 2.46 -17.00
N SER A 11 0.55 1.15 -17.00
CA SER A 11 -0.12 0.45 -18.11
C SER A 11 -1.65 0.65 -18.10
N ASP A 12 -2.24 1.01 -16.95
CA ASP A 12 -3.66 1.28 -16.79
C ASP A 12 -3.92 2.44 -15.80
N PRO A 13 -3.70 3.69 -16.22
CA PRO A 13 -3.93 4.87 -15.37
C PRO A 13 -5.36 4.99 -14.86
N GLY A 14 -6.34 4.48 -15.61
CA GLY A 14 -7.75 4.48 -15.22
C GLY A 14 -8.04 3.58 -14.01
N ARG A 15 -7.25 2.54 -13.80
CA ARG A 15 -7.33 1.67 -12.63
C ARG A 15 -6.94 2.41 -11.34
N PHE A 16 -5.85 3.16 -11.37
CA PHE A 16 -5.41 3.94 -10.22
C PHE A 16 -6.45 4.98 -9.79
N SER A 17 -6.95 5.75 -10.76
CA SER A 17 -8.01 6.74 -10.51
C SER A 17 -9.28 6.11 -9.96
N ALA A 18 -9.71 4.97 -10.53
CA ALA A 18 -10.88 4.24 -10.05
C ALA A 18 -10.69 3.72 -8.62
N ASN A 19 -9.49 3.22 -8.28
CA ASN A 19 -9.18 2.74 -6.92
C ASN A 19 -9.22 3.89 -5.91
N GLN A 20 -8.60 5.03 -6.22
CA GLN A 20 -8.62 6.22 -5.35
C GLN A 20 -10.04 6.74 -5.15
N GLU A 21 -10.82 6.87 -6.23
CA GLU A 21 -12.18 7.38 -6.18
C GLU A 21 -13.10 6.45 -5.40
N ALA A 22 -13.01 5.14 -5.63
CA ALA A 22 -13.80 4.15 -4.89
C ALA A 22 -13.46 4.16 -3.40
N THR A 23 -12.18 4.25 -3.04
CA THR A 23 -11.74 4.32 -1.64
C THR A 23 -12.27 5.59 -0.98
N ARG A 24 -12.08 6.75 -1.62
CA ARG A 24 -12.55 8.04 -1.10
C ARG A 24 -14.06 8.08 -0.85
N ARG A 25 -14.86 7.45 -1.72
CA ARG A 25 -16.33 7.52 -1.65
C ARG A 25 -16.97 6.47 -0.77
N PHE A 26 -16.39 5.28 -0.71
CA PHE A 26 -17.07 4.10 -0.20
C PHE A 26 -16.35 3.40 0.96
N ALA A 27 -15.08 3.74 1.24
CA ALA A 27 -14.40 3.18 2.38
C ALA A 27 -14.90 3.82 3.69
N ALA A 28 -15.37 2.97 4.60
CA ALA A 28 -15.78 3.36 5.96
C ALA A 28 -14.61 3.22 6.97
N LEU A 29 -13.45 2.74 6.50
CA LEU A 29 -12.26 2.63 7.34
C LEU A 29 -11.44 3.90 7.25
N ASP A 30 -10.88 4.27 8.39
CA ASP A 30 -9.78 5.21 8.39
C ASP A 30 -8.67 4.69 7.46
N ASP A 31 -8.24 5.56 6.57
CA ASP A 31 -7.06 5.33 5.76
C ASP A 31 -5.87 5.00 6.69
N VAL A 32 -5.02 4.04 6.31
CA VAL A 32 -3.85 3.67 7.12
C VAL A 32 -2.86 4.82 7.29
N HIS A 33 -2.81 5.76 6.34
CA HIS A 33 -1.84 6.84 6.31
C HIS A 33 -1.87 7.72 7.56
N PRO A 34 -3.03 8.21 8.06
CA PRO A 34 -3.06 8.99 9.29
C PRO A 34 -2.58 8.19 10.52
N GLY A 35 -2.96 6.90 10.61
CA GLY A 35 -2.51 6.04 11.69
C GLY A 35 -1.00 5.80 11.68
N VAL A 36 -0.43 5.58 10.49
CA VAL A 36 1.01 5.43 10.30
C VAL A 36 1.74 6.72 10.64
N ALA A 37 1.26 7.88 10.17
CA ALA A 37 1.88 9.18 10.46
C ALA A 37 1.91 9.45 11.98
N ARG A 38 0.78 9.28 12.67
CA ARG A 38 0.70 9.46 14.13
C ARG A 38 1.67 8.54 14.88
N ARG A 39 1.76 7.27 14.48
CA ARG A 39 2.67 6.35 15.16
C ARG A 39 4.14 6.71 14.90
N LEU A 40 4.54 7.04 13.69
CA LEU A 40 5.90 7.49 13.39
C LEU A 40 6.26 8.74 14.21
N ALA A 41 5.35 9.71 14.31
CA ALA A 41 5.54 10.90 15.14
C ALA A 41 5.67 10.55 16.64
N ALA A 42 4.81 9.69 17.17
CA ALA A 42 4.83 9.24 18.56
C ALA A 42 6.12 8.46 18.93
N GLU A 43 6.71 7.74 17.96
CA GLU A 43 8.01 7.05 18.10
C GLU A 43 9.21 8.00 17.93
N GLY A 44 8.96 9.31 17.83
CA GLY A 44 10.00 10.35 17.77
C GLY A 44 10.65 10.54 16.39
N CYS A 45 10.08 9.97 15.32
CA CYS A 45 10.58 10.21 13.96
C CYS A 45 10.38 11.68 13.59
N ARG A 46 11.45 12.32 13.11
CA ARG A 46 11.44 13.71 12.63
C ARG A 46 11.59 13.80 11.12
N THR A 47 12.23 12.79 10.52
CA THR A 47 12.48 12.69 9.08
C THR A 47 12.08 11.29 8.59
N VAL A 48 11.15 11.22 7.66
CA VAL A 48 10.60 9.96 7.14
C VAL A 48 10.74 9.90 5.63
N ILE A 49 11.20 8.76 5.10
CA ILE A 49 11.10 8.46 3.67
C ILE A 49 9.81 7.68 3.38
N ASP A 50 9.02 8.17 2.41
CA ASP A 50 7.81 7.52 1.89
C ASP A 50 8.16 6.80 0.59
N ILE A 51 8.44 5.49 0.68
CA ILE A 51 8.89 4.64 -0.42
C ILE A 51 7.67 4.15 -1.21
N GLY A 52 7.61 4.49 -2.49
CA GLY A 52 6.41 4.26 -3.31
C GLY A 52 5.28 5.21 -2.93
N GLY A 53 5.61 6.44 -2.51
CA GLY A 53 4.69 7.41 -1.94
C GLY A 53 3.63 7.95 -2.90
N GLY A 54 3.75 7.67 -4.20
CA GLY A 54 2.77 8.05 -5.22
C GLY A 54 2.50 9.56 -5.22
N ASN A 55 1.24 9.94 -5.00
CA ASN A 55 0.80 11.33 -4.92
C ASN A 55 1.10 12.01 -3.57
N GLY A 56 1.74 11.33 -2.61
CA GLY A 56 2.19 11.88 -1.34
C GLY A 56 1.13 11.97 -0.25
N THR A 57 0.12 11.10 -0.25
CA THR A 57 -0.91 11.06 0.81
C THR A 57 -0.27 10.94 2.21
N LEU A 58 0.72 10.07 2.38
CA LEU A 58 1.41 9.94 3.67
C LEU A 58 2.21 11.20 4.01
N ALA A 59 2.85 11.83 3.04
CA ALA A 59 3.61 13.07 3.27
C ALA A 59 2.73 14.19 3.84
N VAL A 60 1.48 14.32 3.35
CA VAL A 60 0.49 15.27 3.91
C VAL A 60 0.14 14.92 5.35
N CYS A 61 -0.09 13.62 5.65
CA CYS A 61 -0.39 13.18 7.01
C CYS A 61 0.80 13.41 7.96
N LEU A 62 2.03 13.13 7.52
CA LEU A 62 3.25 13.36 8.31
C LEU A 62 3.46 14.85 8.60
N ALA A 63 3.21 15.71 7.62
CA ALA A 63 3.30 17.17 7.82
C ALA A 63 2.31 17.68 8.87
N ALA A 64 1.10 17.11 8.93
CA ALA A 64 0.12 17.43 9.97
C ALA A 64 0.57 17.04 11.39
N GLU A 65 1.44 16.01 11.50
CA GLU A 65 2.06 15.56 12.76
C GLU A 65 3.42 16.27 13.04
N GLY A 66 3.81 17.25 12.22
CA GLY A 66 5.08 17.97 12.36
C GLY A 66 6.33 17.16 11.94
N VAL A 67 6.15 16.11 11.15
CA VAL A 67 7.22 15.24 10.66
C VAL A 67 7.56 15.59 9.21
N ALA A 68 8.86 15.80 8.94
CA ALA A 68 9.33 16.03 7.58
C ALA A 68 9.33 14.72 6.77
N ALA A 69 8.84 14.79 5.55
CA ALA A 69 8.78 13.63 4.66
C ALA A 69 9.52 13.88 3.34
N VAL A 70 10.15 12.82 2.82
CA VAL A 70 10.69 12.75 1.46
C VAL A 70 9.98 11.64 0.72
N GLY A 71 9.21 11.97 -0.33
CA GLY A 71 8.60 10.98 -1.21
C GLY A 71 9.63 10.38 -2.18
N ALA A 72 9.63 9.06 -2.37
CA ALA A 72 10.44 8.36 -3.36
C ALA A 72 9.56 7.43 -4.19
N ASP A 73 9.48 7.64 -5.50
CA ASP A 73 8.65 6.82 -6.40
C ASP A 73 9.26 6.78 -7.82
N THR A 74 8.92 5.77 -8.61
CA THR A 74 9.25 5.68 -10.04
C THR A 74 8.16 6.26 -10.93
N ALA A 75 6.98 6.51 -10.41
CA ALA A 75 5.77 6.81 -11.16
C ALA A 75 5.63 8.30 -11.50
N ARG A 76 4.89 8.56 -12.59
CA ARG A 76 4.63 9.94 -13.08
C ARG A 76 3.82 10.79 -12.10
N HIS A 77 2.99 10.16 -11.26
CA HIS A 77 2.20 10.87 -10.25
C HIS A 77 3.04 11.51 -9.15
N LEU A 78 4.33 11.18 -9.06
CA LEU A 78 5.26 11.92 -8.21
C LEU A 78 5.33 13.41 -8.56
N ALA A 79 4.97 13.79 -9.79
CA ALA A 79 4.91 15.19 -10.22
C ALA A 79 3.90 16.03 -9.42
N SER A 80 2.82 15.41 -8.91
CA SER A 80 1.79 16.04 -8.07
C SER A 80 2.03 15.86 -6.57
N ALA A 81 3.05 15.11 -6.16
CA ALA A 81 3.35 14.88 -4.75
C ALA A 81 3.93 16.15 -4.08
N PRO A 82 3.66 16.36 -2.77
CA PRO A 82 4.33 17.39 -1.99
C PRO A 82 5.85 17.25 -2.05
N ARG A 83 6.55 18.37 -2.02
CA ARG A 83 8.03 18.41 -2.01
C ARG A 83 8.55 18.42 -0.56
N PRO A 84 9.70 17.77 -0.30
CA PRO A 84 10.61 17.13 -1.28
C PRO A 84 10.15 15.74 -1.75
N ALA A 85 10.30 15.49 -3.06
CA ALA A 85 10.03 14.21 -3.68
C ALA A 85 11.11 13.90 -4.73
N VAL A 86 11.52 12.63 -4.83
CA VAL A 86 12.60 12.16 -5.71
C VAL A 86 12.15 10.98 -6.56
N LEU A 87 12.52 11.01 -7.84
CA LEU A 87 12.35 9.86 -8.72
C LEU A 87 13.40 8.81 -8.37
N ALA A 88 12.98 7.66 -7.87
CA ALA A 88 13.86 6.62 -7.39
C ALA A 88 13.25 5.23 -7.46
N ASP A 89 14.08 4.23 -7.66
CA ASP A 89 13.72 2.82 -7.50
C ASP A 89 13.85 2.43 -6.02
N ALA A 90 12.80 1.85 -5.44
CA ALA A 90 12.80 1.38 -4.06
C ALA A 90 13.92 0.36 -3.75
N ARG A 91 14.41 -0.34 -4.77
CA ARG A 91 15.52 -1.31 -4.66
C ARG A 91 16.91 -0.64 -4.65
N ARG A 92 16.98 0.67 -4.90
CA ARG A 92 18.23 1.46 -4.93
C ARG A 92 17.92 2.93 -4.63
N LEU A 93 17.71 3.25 -3.35
CA LEU A 93 17.38 4.59 -2.92
C LEU A 93 18.61 5.53 -2.98
N PRO A 94 18.48 6.75 -3.52
CA PRO A 94 19.60 7.68 -3.71
C PRO A 94 19.95 8.46 -2.43
N PHE A 95 19.98 7.77 -1.29
CA PHE A 95 20.29 8.35 0.01
C PHE A 95 21.40 7.57 0.71
N PRO A 96 22.27 8.23 1.50
CA PRO A 96 23.27 7.57 2.32
C PRO A 96 22.62 6.62 3.37
N ASP A 97 23.45 5.73 3.90
CA ASP A 97 23.06 4.88 5.03
C ASP A 97 22.68 5.75 6.25
N GLY A 98 21.63 5.36 6.97
CA GLY A 98 21.24 6.03 8.20
C GLY A 98 20.76 7.47 8.03
N THR A 99 20.13 7.80 6.92
CA THR A 99 19.63 9.17 6.66
C THR A 99 18.34 9.49 7.43
N PHE A 100 17.43 8.52 7.60
CA PHE A 100 16.08 8.75 8.09
C PHE A 100 15.82 8.12 9.46
N ASP A 101 14.96 8.78 10.26
CA ASP A 101 14.47 8.23 11.53
C ASP A 101 13.36 7.19 11.29
N GLY A 102 12.57 7.39 10.24
CA GLY A 102 11.49 6.52 9.83
C GLY A 102 11.45 6.27 8.34
N ALA A 103 10.82 5.16 7.96
CA ALA A 103 10.51 4.82 6.58
C ALA A 103 9.09 4.24 6.50
N ALA A 104 8.43 4.43 5.37
CA ALA A 104 7.16 3.79 5.08
C ALA A 104 7.18 3.19 3.68
N ALA A 105 6.56 2.02 3.51
CA ALA A 105 6.31 1.36 2.23
C ALA A 105 4.86 0.85 2.23
N LEU A 106 3.92 1.75 1.89
CA LEU A 106 2.49 1.48 1.99
C LEU A 106 1.91 1.15 0.62
N TRP A 107 1.31 -0.04 0.47
CA TRP A 107 0.62 -0.47 -0.74
C TRP A 107 1.50 -0.53 -2.00
N MET A 108 2.82 -0.77 -1.86
CA MET A 108 3.74 -0.73 -2.98
C MET A 108 4.60 -1.98 -3.18
N LEU A 109 4.95 -2.72 -2.11
CA LEU A 109 5.90 -3.84 -2.19
C LEU A 109 5.44 -4.98 -3.11
N TYR A 110 4.15 -5.20 -3.26
CA TYR A 110 3.61 -6.22 -4.16
C TYR A 110 3.77 -5.87 -5.66
N HIS A 111 4.19 -4.65 -5.99
CA HIS A 111 4.57 -4.28 -7.37
C HIS A 111 5.99 -4.73 -7.74
N LEU A 112 6.80 -5.14 -6.76
CA LEU A 112 8.17 -5.58 -6.98
C LEU A 112 8.24 -7.10 -7.13
N ALA A 113 9.06 -7.58 -8.07
CA ALA A 113 9.35 -9.01 -8.19
C ALA A 113 10.15 -9.54 -6.99
N ASP A 114 11.05 -8.72 -6.45
CA ASP A 114 11.83 -8.99 -5.23
C ASP A 114 11.63 -7.88 -4.19
N PRO A 115 10.62 -8.00 -3.33
CA PRO A 115 10.36 -7.05 -2.24
C PRO A 115 11.47 -7.00 -1.19
N VAL A 116 12.19 -8.10 -0.98
CA VAL A 116 13.25 -8.19 0.05
C VAL A 116 14.40 -7.23 -0.25
N THR A 117 14.73 -7.02 -1.52
CA THR A 117 15.74 -6.02 -1.90
C THR A 117 15.31 -4.61 -1.51
N ALA A 118 14.03 -4.24 -1.70
CA ALA A 118 13.52 -2.94 -1.25
C ALA A 118 13.48 -2.83 0.29
N LEU A 119 13.15 -3.91 1.00
CA LEU A 119 13.20 -3.94 2.46
C LEU A 119 14.64 -3.74 3.00
N ARG A 120 15.66 -4.32 2.31
CA ARG A 120 17.06 -4.09 2.66
C ARG A 120 17.49 -2.64 2.44
N GLU A 121 17.03 -2.02 1.34
CA GLU A 121 17.27 -0.60 1.09
C GLU A 121 16.56 0.30 2.13
N ALA A 122 15.31 0.00 2.48
CA ALA A 122 14.61 0.70 3.54
C ALA A 122 15.39 0.61 4.88
N ARG A 123 15.89 -0.60 5.22
CA ARG A 123 16.74 -0.79 6.40
C ARG A 123 18.05 -0.01 6.30
N ARG A 124 18.69 0.02 5.13
CA ARG A 124 19.96 0.72 4.92
C ARG A 124 19.83 2.22 5.19
N VAL A 125 18.78 2.85 4.66
CA VAL A 125 18.58 4.31 4.80
C VAL A 125 18.03 4.74 6.16
N LEU A 126 17.49 3.81 6.96
CA LEU A 126 17.10 4.08 8.35
C LEU A 126 18.35 4.21 9.24
N ARG A 127 18.30 5.08 10.23
CA ARG A 127 19.28 5.14 11.33
C ARG A 127 19.17 3.89 12.23
N PRO A 128 20.22 3.54 13.00
CA PRO A 128 20.06 2.60 14.11
C PRO A 128 18.89 3.04 15.02
N GLY A 129 18.01 2.12 15.37
CA GLY A 129 16.76 2.41 16.08
C GLY A 129 15.62 2.93 15.23
N GLY A 130 15.86 3.27 13.97
CA GLY A 130 14.83 3.79 13.04
C GLY A 130 13.71 2.78 12.75
N LEU A 131 12.51 3.28 12.49
CA LEU A 131 11.28 2.50 12.35
C LEU A 131 10.79 2.45 10.90
N LEU A 132 10.51 1.24 10.41
CA LEU A 132 9.83 1.00 9.14
C LEU A 132 8.35 0.66 9.38
N ALA A 133 7.46 1.31 8.64
CA ALA A 133 6.05 0.95 8.50
C ALA A 133 5.80 0.30 7.13
N VAL A 134 5.11 -0.84 7.10
CA VAL A 134 4.72 -1.52 5.86
C VAL A 134 3.24 -1.87 5.91
N SER A 135 2.48 -1.58 4.84
CA SER A 135 1.09 -2.02 4.73
C SER A 135 0.84 -2.76 3.43
N THR A 136 0.07 -3.86 3.53
CA THR A 136 -0.32 -4.67 2.37
C THR A 136 -1.66 -5.38 2.60
N SER A 137 -2.35 -5.69 1.50
CA SER A 137 -3.55 -6.52 1.52
C SER A 137 -3.19 -8.01 1.65
N GLY A 138 -4.10 -8.79 2.23
CA GLY A 138 -4.04 -10.25 2.16
C GLY A 138 -4.50 -10.76 0.78
N ARG A 139 -4.05 -11.97 0.41
CA ARG A 139 -4.50 -12.65 -0.82
C ARG A 139 -5.98 -12.99 -0.81
N PHE A 140 -6.58 -13.06 0.37
CA PHE A 140 -8.01 -13.30 0.59
C PHE A 140 -8.78 -12.01 0.92
N ASN A 141 -8.23 -10.85 0.55
CA ASN A 141 -8.91 -9.57 0.65
C ASN A 141 -10.12 -9.51 -0.27
N ASP A 142 -11.17 -8.78 0.11
CA ASP A 142 -12.42 -8.65 -0.66
C ASP A 142 -13.11 -10.02 -0.92
N PRO A 143 -13.37 -10.89 0.09
CA PRO A 143 -13.88 -12.24 -0.12
C PRO A 143 -15.23 -12.31 -0.82
N GLU A 144 -16.06 -11.28 -0.67
CA GLU A 144 -17.36 -11.16 -1.33
C GLU A 144 -17.22 -11.05 -2.85
N LEU A 145 -16.06 -10.67 -3.33
CA LEU A 145 -15.76 -10.52 -4.75
C LEU A 145 -15.01 -11.72 -5.35
N ALA A 146 -14.76 -12.78 -4.56
CA ALA A 146 -13.95 -13.93 -4.96
C ALA A 146 -14.40 -14.57 -6.28
N SER A 147 -15.73 -14.63 -6.51
CA SER A 147 -16.32 -15.26 -7.70
C SER A 147 -16.14 -14.45 -9.00
N VAL A 148 -15.74 -13.19 -8.90
CA VAL A 148 -15.63 -12.28 -10.05
C VAL A 148 -14.23 -11.67 -10.22
N LEU A 149 -13.35 -11.80 -9.23
CA LEU A 149 -11.97 -11.29 -9.32
C LEU A 149 -11.03 -12.37 -9.86
N PRO A 150 -10.43 -12.17 -11.05
CA PRO A 150 -9.45 -13.10 -11.59
C PRO A 150 -8.23 -13.19 -10.66
N GLY A 151 -7.86 -14.43 -10.30
CA GLY A 151 -6.69 -14.66 -9.46
C GLY A 151 -6.89 -14.39 -7.97
N TRP A 152 -8.12 -14.19 -7.50
CA TRP A 152 -8.42 -14.10 -6.07
C TRP A 152 -7.86 -15.32 -5.31
N GLY A 153 -7.24 -15.09 -4.15
CA GLY A 153 -6.58 -16.12 -3.36
C GLY A 153 -5.18 -16.53 -3.86
N ARG A 154 -4.72 -16.05 -5.02
CA ARG A 154 -3.36 -16.33 -5.50
C ARG A 154 -2.33 -15.49 -4.73
N PRO A 155 -1.18 -16.07 -4.36
CA PRO A 155 -0.09 -15.32 -3.75
C PRO A 155 0.39 -14.19 -4.67
N SER A 156 0.60 -13.01 -4.10
CA SER A 156 1.40 -11.95 -4.71
C SER A 156 2.86 -12.05 -4.26
N SER A 157 3.73 -11.23 -4.83
CA SER A 157 5.12 -11.14 -4.38
C SER A 157 5.23 -10.67 -2.92
N PHE A 158 4.25 -9.88 -2.44
CA PHE A 158 4.17 -9.40 -1.07
C PHE A 158 2.70 -9.24 -0.66
N ASP A 159 2.18 -10.15 0.14
CA ASP A 159 0.82 -10.13 0.70
C ASP A 159 0.86 -10.35 2.22
N ALA A 160 -0.25 -10.16 2.91
CA ALA A 160 -0.31 -10.26 4.37
C ALA A 160 0.03 -11.67 4.90
N GLU A 161 -0.02 -12.69 4.06
CA GLU A 161 0.30 -14.07 4.43
C GLU A 161 1.80 -14.36 4.31
N ASN A 162 2.52 -13.77 3.33
CA ASN A 162 3.96 -14.02 3.12
C ASN A 162 4.87 -12.88 3.62
N ALA A 163 4.32 -11.70 3.89
CA ALA A 163 5.08 -10.54 4.33
C ALA A 163 5.85 -10.75 5.66
N PRO A 164 5.30 -11.45 6.68
CA PRO A 164 6.03 -11.70 7.92
C PRO A 164 7.38 -12.38 7.70
N ASP A 165 7.40 -13.44 6.88
CA ASP A 165 8.63 -14.20 6.60
C ASP A 165 9.64 -13.36 5.82
N GLN A 166 9.15 -12.49 4.90
CA GLN A 166 10.03 -11.62 4.13
C GLN A 166 10.62 -10.49 5.00
N LEU A 167 9.83 -9.93 5.91
CA LEU A 167 10.31 -8.93 6.87
C LEU A 167 11.33 -9.54 7.84
N ALA A 168 11.10 -10.74 8.36
CA ALA A 168 12.01 -11.44 9.25
C ALA A 168 13.37 -11.78 8.60
N ARG A 169 13.46 -11.81 7.27
CA ARG A 169 14.76 -11.95 6.55
C ARG A 169 15.63 -10.70 6.63
N VAL A 170 15.08 -9.56 7.05
CA VAL A 170 15.76 -8.25 7.05
C VAL A 170 15.78 -7.60 8.42
N PHE A 171 14.76 -7.80 9.23
CA PHE A 171 14.58 -7.19 10.54
C PHE A 171 14.40 -8.27 11.61
N GLU A 172 15.07 -8.13 12.75
CA GLU A 172 14.99 -9.08 13.85
C GLU A 172 13.68 -8.98 14.63
N HIS A 173 13.13 -7.78 14.75
CA HIS A 173 11.89 -7.51 15.46
C HIS A 173 10.86 -6.90 14.53
N VAL A 174 9.73 -7.62 14.38
CA VAL A 174 8.61 -7.22 13.56
C VAL A 174 7.32 -7.35 14.35
N GLU A 175 6.64 -6.24 14.57
CA GLU A 175 5.28 -6.22 15.11
C GLU A 175 4.29 -6.24 13.94
N ILE A 176 3.24 -7.05 14.03
CA ILE A 176 2.24 -7.19 12.97
C ILE A 176 0.85 -6.91 13.53
N GLN A 177 0.16 -5.97 12.91
CA GLN A 177 -1.23 -5.64 13.17
C GLN A 177 -2.07 -6.07 11.98
N ARG A 178 -2.92 -7.09 12.16
CA ARG A 178 -3.82 -7.59 11.11
C ARG A 178 -5.19 -6.96 11.25
N TRP A 179 -5.85 -6.78 10.10
CA TRP A 179 -7.27 -6.44 10.07
C TRP A 179 -8.05 -7.43 9.21
N ASP A 180 -9.25 -7.75 9.65
CA ASP A 180 -10.27 -8.55 8.93
C ASP A 180 -11.62 -8.00 9.36
N ARG A 181 -12.15 -7.04 8.58
CA ARG A 181 -13.37 -6.34 8.97
C ARG A 181 -14.13 -5.76 7.78
N PRO A 182 -15.48 -5.66 7.85
CA PRO A 182 -16.26 -4.90 6.89
C PRO A 182 -15.78 -3.46 6.82
N ALA A 183 -15.56 -2.96 5.60
CA ALA A 183 -14.84 -1.70 5.44
C ALA A 183 -15.26 -0.85 4.25
N VAL A 184 -15.92 -1.42 3.25
CA VAL A 184 -16.33 -0.70 2.06
C VAL A 184 -17.80 -0.96 1.82
N HIS A 185 -18.61 0.10 1.80
CA HIS A 185 -20.03 0.00 1.52
C HIS A 185 -20.33 0.47 0.10
N LEU A 186 -20.79 -0.45 -0.74
CA LEU A 186 -21.13 -0.23 -2.14
C LEU A 186 -22.64 -0.21 -2.28
N PRO A 187 -23.28 0.99 -2.33
CA PRO A 187 -24.72 1.12 -2.25
C PRO A 187 -25.46 0.58 -3.48
N ASP A 188 -24.80 0.64 -4.63
CA ASP A 188 -25.42 0.34 -5.90
C ASP A 188 -24.44 -0.28 -6.91
N ARG A 189 -24.96 -0.62 -8.07
CA ARG A 189 -24.18 -1.25 -9.14
C ARG A 189 -23.10 -0.35 -9.74
N ALA A 190 -23.31 0.96 -9.76
CA ALA A 190 -22.33 1.91 -10.25
C ALA A 190 -21.12 1.96 -9.29
N ALA A 191 -21.37 2.01 -7.99
CA ALA A 191 -20.34 1.94 -6.95
C ALA A 191 -19.55 0.63 -7.04
N LEU A 192 -20.25 -0.51 -7.18
CA LEU A 192 -19.61 -1.81 -7.34
C LEU A 192 -18.77 -1.89 -8.62
N THR A 193 -19.25 -1.35 -9.74
CA THR A 193 -18.51 -1.31 -11.00
C THR A 193 -17.22 -0.50 -10.86
N LEU A 194 -17.29 0.69 -10.24
CA LEU A 194 -16.14 1.53 -9.98
C LEU A 194 -15.11 0.82 -9.08
N TYR A 195 -15.59 0.16 -8.04
CA TYR A 195 -14.74 -0.61 -7.13
C TYR A 195 -14.02 -1.76 -7.84
N LEU A 196 -14.75 -2.57 -8.63
CA LEU A 196 -14.19 -3.66 -9.43
C LEU A 196 -13.17 -3.17 -10.46
N ARG A 197 -13.40 -1.98 -11.05
CA ARG A 197 -12.42 -1.33 -11.92
C ARG A 197 -11.11 -1.04 -11.18
N GLY A 198 -11.19 -0.51 -9.96
CA GLY A 198 -10.04 -0.31 -9.09
C GLY A 198 -9.33 -1.60 -8.69
N ARG A 199 -10.05 -2.75 -8.65
CA ARG A 199 -9.48 -4.09 -8.38
C ARG A 199 -8.83 -4.72 -9.62
N GLY A 200 -8.81 -4.05 -10.77
CA GLY A 200 -8.07 -4.46 -11.96
C GLY A 200 -8.92 -5.11 -13.06
N LEU A 201 -10.24 -5.12 -12.95
CA LEU A 201 -11.08 -5.48 -14.08
C LEU A 201 -11.04 -4.37 -15.13
N SER A 202 -11.11 -4.74 -16.41
CA SER A 202 -11.19 -3.77 -17.49
C SER A 202 -12.47 -2.91 -17.42
N GLY A 203 -12.51 -1.80 -18.15
CA GLY A 203 -13.74 -1.00 -18.28
C GLY A 203 -14.91 -1.78 -18.88
N HIS A 204 -14.62 -2.80 -19.69
CA HIS A 204 -15.62 -3.72 -20.26
C HIS A 204 -16.08 -4.77 -19.23
N ASP A 205 -15.14 -5.39 -18.49
CA ASP A 205 -15.45 -6.54 -17.63
C ASP A 205 -16.04 -6.15 -16.28
N ALA A 206 -15.68 -4.97 -15.75
CA ALA A 206 -16.15 -4.52 -14.44
C ALA A 206 -17.70 -4.41 -14.36
N PRO A 207 -18.42 -3.80 -15.32
CA PRO A 207 -19.90 -3.78 -15.29
C PRO A 207 -20.51 -5.17 -15.47
N LEU A 208 -19.90 -6.06 -16.25
CA LEU A 208 -20.38 -7.44 -16.41
C LEU A 208 -20.24 -8.24 -15.11
N ALA A 209 -19.10 -8.12 -14.44
CA ALA A 209 -18.86 -8.72 -13.14
C ALA A 209 -19.82 -8.18 -12.07
N ALA A 210 -20.05 -6.85 -12.06
CA ALA A 210 -20.96 -6.22 -11.12
C ALA A 210 -22.41 -6.74 -11.22
N ARG A 211 -22.85 -7.18 -12.39
CA ARG A 211 -24.19 -7.77 -12.56
C ARG A 211 -24.34 -9.13 -11.88
N ARG A 212 -23.26 -9.80 -11.58
CA ARG A 212 -23.23 -11.14 -10.96
C ARG A 212 -23.29 -11.12 -9.44
N LEU A 213 -23.20 -9.93 -8.83
CA LEU A 213 -23.16 -9.74 -7.39
C LEU A 213 -24.38 -8.92 -6.92
N PRO A 214 -24.85 -9.13 -5.67
CA PRO A 214 -25.93 -8.34 -5.10
C PRO A 214 -25.47 -6.88 -4.84
N THR A 215 -26.44 -5.97 -4.79
CA THR A 215 -26.27 -4.61 -4.27
C THR A 215 -27.47 -4.23 -3.41
N PRO A 216 -27.31 -3.53 -2.28
CA PRO A 216 -26.02 -3.04 -1.74
C PRO A 216 -25.09 -4.18 -1.31
N LEU A 217 -23.78 -3.93 -1.32
CA LEU A 217 -22.76 -4.90 -0.91
C LEU A 217 -21.78 -4.24 0.06
N THR A 218 -21.52 -4.89 1.17
CA THR A 218 -20.43 -4.51 2.09
C THR A 218 -19.26 -5.43 1.87
N VAL A 219 -18.08 -4.87 1.63
CA VAL A 219 -16.86 -5.61 1.30
C VAL A 219 -15.93 -5.62 2.51
N THR A 220 -15.46 -6.83 2.85
CA THR A 220 -14.52 -7.07 3.95
C THR A 220 -13.08 -6.82 3.48
N LYS A 221 -12.36 -5.99 4.24
CA LYS A 221 -10.94 -5.75 4.00
C LYS A 221 -10.09 -6.62 4.89
N ARG A 222 -9.13 -7.33 4.28
CA ARG A 222 -8.13 -8.16 4.95
C ARG A 222 -6.74 -7.72 4.58
N GLY A 223 -5.89 -7.57 5.58
CA GLY A 223 -4.52 -7.14 5.36
C GLY A 223 -3.75 -6.97 6.66
N MET A 224 -2.63 -6.27 6.56
CA MET A 224 -1.79 -5.98 7.72
C MET A 224 -1.05 -4.65 7.57
N THR A 225 -0.71 -4.06 8.73
CA THR A 225 0.41 -3.13 8.88
C THR A 225 1.47 -3.81 9.74
N ALA A 226 2.71 -3.77 9.29
CA ALA A 226 3.86 -4.24 10.05
C ALA A 226 4.75 -3.07 10.44
N TRP A 227 5.40 -3.22 11.58
CA TRP A 227 6.36 -2.27 12.12
C TRP A 227 7.66 -3.02 12.40
N ALA A 228 8.76 -2.55 11.81
CA ALA A 228 10.06 -3.20 11.95
C ALA A 228 11.13 -2.18 12.34
N ARG A 229 11.98 -2.50 13.29
CA ARG A 229 13.01 -1.59 13.78
C ARG A 229 14.39 -2.02 13.31
N ARG A 230 15.19 -1.05 12.84
CA ARG A 230 16.61 -1.28 12.55
C ARG A 230 17.40 -1.31 13.87
N ASN A 231 17.99 -2.44 14.19
CA ASN A 231 19.01 -2.58 15.22
C ASN A 231 20.33 -1.98 14.73
#